data_3d7e34b384165abca629849aacbfaf3c
#
_entry.id   3d7e34b384165abca629849aacbfaf3c
#
_cell.length_a   1.000
_cell.length_b   1.000
_cell.length_c   1.000
_cell.angle_alpha   90.00
_cell.angle_beta   90.00
_cell.angle_gamma   90.00
#
_symmetry.space_group_name_H-M   'P 1'
#
loop_
_entity.id
_entity.type
_entity.pdbx_description
1 polymer ?
#
loop_
_entity_poly.entity_id
_entity_poly.type
_entity_poly.pdbx_seq_one_letter_code
_entity_poly.pdbx_strand_id
1 'polypeptide(L)'
;MIQEAIIRYLRKHRQESLSPKAVLFDMDGVLYDSMRFHARAWHEVATLHQLTSRPEDFYMFEGRTGESTINELYQRTFQRDATAEEKQTIYKEKADLFNTYNDGAPMTGAAEVLKEVEASGLQRLVVTGSGQH
;
A
#
# COMPACT_ATOMS: atom_id res chain seq x y z
N MET A 1 -17.56 -6.97 16.52
CA MET A 1 -17.03 -6.22 15.33
C MET A 1 -17.11 -7.06 14.06
N ILE A 2 -16.42 -8.21 13.95
CA ILE A 2 -16.43 -9.05 12.73
C ILE A 2 -17.82 -9.56 12.37
N GLN A 3 -18.58 -10.09 13.32
CA GLN A 3 -19.95 -10.54 13.08
C GLN A 3 -20.88 -9.42 12.60
N GLU A 4 -20.76 -8.23 13.16
CA GLU A 4 -21.52 -7.07 12.70
C GLU A 4 -21.15 -6.66 11.26
N ALA A 5 -19.87 -6.73 10.90
CA ALA A 5 -19.41 -6.48 9.54
C ALA A 5 -19.99 -7.51 8.57
N ILE A 6 -19.99 -8.80 8.92
CA ILE A 6 -20.61 -9.87 8.14
C ILE A 6 -22.12 -9.63 7.96
N ILE A 7 -22.84 -9.33 9.03
CA ILE A 7 -24.29 -9.06 8.96
C ILE A 7 -24.58 -7.85 8.05
N ARG A 8 -23.77 -6.80 8.17
CA ARG A 8 -23.91 -5.61 7.33
C ARG A 8 -23.64 -5.92 5.86
N TYR A 9 -22.62 -6.73 5.57
CA TYR A 9 -22.29 -7.20 4.23
C TYR A 9 -23.43 -8.02 3.63
N LEU A 10 -23.94 -9.02 4.38
CA LEU A 10 -25.03 -9.89 3.93
C LEU A 10 -26.29 -9.10 3.59
N ARG A 11 -26.69 -8.14 4.43
CA ARG A 11 -27.82 -7.23 4.17
C ARG A 11 -27.62 -6.40 2.92
N LYS A 12 -26.43 -5.80 2.75
CA LYS A 12 -26.10 -4.95 1.60
C LYS A 12 -26.13 -5.72 0.29
N HIS A 13 -25.64 -6.96 0.28
CA HIS A 13 -25.50 -7.78 -0.93
C HIS A 13 -26.63 -8.81 -1.12
N ARG A 14 -27.67 -8.78 -0.24
CA ARG A 14 -28.81 -9.72 -0.29
C ARG A 14 -28.38 -11.18 -0.31
N GLN A 15 -27.39 -11.53 0.49
CA GLN A 15 -26.89 -12.90 0.64
C GLN A 15 -27.42 -13.51 1.95
N GLU A 16 -27.66 -14.82 1.93
CA GLU A 16 -28.23 -15.53 3.08
C GLU A 16 -27.16 -15.90 4.11
N SER A 17 -25.94 -16.22 3.66
CA SER A 17 -24.85 -16.62 4.54
C SER A 17 -23.47 -16.24 3.99
N LEU A 18 -22.52 -16.07 4.89
CA LEU A 18 -21.10 -15.92 4.61
C LEU A 18 -20.31 -16.65 5.68
N SER A 19 -19.47 -17.60 5.28
CA SER A 19 -18.62 -18.36 6.19
C SER A 19 -17.13 -18.16 5.79
N PRO A 20 -16.52 -17.02 6.17
CA PRO A 20 -15.13 -16.75 5.86
C PRO A 20 -14.21 -17.76 6.55
N LYS A 21 -13.09 -18.08 5.93
CA LYS A 21 -12.03 -18.94 6.51
C LYS A 21 -10.78 -18.14 6.85
N ALA A 22 -10.60 -17.01 6.22
CA ALA A 22 -9.45 -16.15 6.40
C ALA A 22 -9.82 -14.68 6.20
N VAL A 23 -8.99 -13.81 6.76
CA VAL A 23 -8.98 -12.37 6.48
C VAL A 23 -7.64 -12.02 5.85
N LEU A 24 -7.69 -11.39 4.69
CA LEU A 24 -6.52 -10.88 3.98
C LEU A 24 -6.38 -9.41 4.31
N PHE A 25 -5.21 -9.03 4.82
CA PHE A 25 -4.88 -7.66 5.17
C PHE A 25 -3.88 -7.10 4.16
N ASP A 26 -4.14 -5.92 3.67
CA ASP A 26 -3.07 -5.13 3.08
C ASP A 26 -2.13 -4.63 4.20
N MET A 27 -0.92 -4.29 3.86
CA MET A 27 0.10 -3.86 4.80
C MET A 27 0.10 -2.33 4.96
N ASP A 28 0.35 -1.62 3.87
CA ASP A 28 0.57 -0.18 3.87
C ASP A 28 -0.76 0.58 3.99
N GLY A 29 -0.86 1.45 5.00
CA GLY A 29 -2.10 2.18 5.28
C GLY A 29 -3.21 1.33 5.92
N VAL A 30 -2.98 0.05 6.17
CA VAL A 30 -3.94 -0.87 6.82
C VAL A 30 -3.38 -1.44 8.12
N LEU A 31 -2.24 -2.10 8.07
CA LEU A 31 -1.56 -2.60 9.27
C LEU A 31 -0.53 -1.61 9.81
N TYR A 32 0.15 -0.89 8.92
CA TYR A 32 1.15 0.13 9.25
C TYR A 32 0.75 1.50 8.71
N ASP A 33 1.00 2.56 9.49
CA ASP A 33 0.82 3.97 9.09
C ASP A 33 2.00 4.43 8.22
N SER A 34 2.20 3.77 7.09
CA SER A 34 3.36 3.92 6.22
C SER A 34 3.13 4.83 5.00
N MET A 35 1.87 5.12 4.64
CA MET A 35 1.53 5.83 3.40
C MET A 35 2.17 7.22 3.30
N ARG A 36 2.23 7.97 4.39
CA ARG A 36 2.92 9.27 4.43
C ARG A 36 4.40 9.19 4.09
N PHE A 37 5.07 8.11 4.49
CA PHE A 37 6.48 7.87 4.20
C PHE A 37 6.69 7.40 2.77
N HIS A 38 5.78 6.58 2.25
CA HIS A 38 5.76 6.22 0.83
C HIS A 38 5.59 7.45 -0.06
N ALA A 39 4.60 8.30 0.23
CA ALA A 39 4.35 9.52 -0.54
C ALA A 39 5.56 10.47 -0.50
N ARG A 40 6.17 10.66 0.67
CA ARG A 40 7.37 11.47 0.84
C ARG A 40 8.54 10.93 0.04
N ALA A 41 8.85 9.63 0.17
CA ALA A 41 9.97 9.00 -0.53
C ALA A 41 9.80 9.07 -2.05
N TRP A 42 8.61 8.81 -2.56
CA TRP A 42 8.29 8.94 -3.98
C TRP A 42 8.44 10.37 -4.48
N HIS A 43 7.92 11.36 -3.74
CA HIS A 43 8.04 12.76 -4.16
C HIS A 43 9.49 13.23 -4.17
N GLU A 44 10.28 12.83 -3.20
CA GLU A 44 11.69 13.19 -3.10
C GLU A 44 12.50 12.56 -4.23
N VAL A 45 12.36 11.25 -4.50
CA VAL A 45 13.07 10.62 -5.60
C VAL A 45 12.62 11.18 -6.96
N ALA A 46 11.35 11.47 -7.14
CA ALA A 46 10.86 12.13 -8.35
C ALA A 46 11.50 13.51 -8.55
N THR A 47 11.67 14.28 -7.47
CA THR A 47 12.34 15.57 -7.50
C THR A 47 13.82 15.45 -7.85
N LEU A 48 14.53 14.49 -7.25
CA LEU A 48 15.95 14.21 -7.54
C LEU A 48 16.18 13.89 -9.02
N HIS A 49 15.26 13.17 -9.64
CA HIS A 49 15.31 12.80 -11.06
C HIS A 49 14.58 13.79 -12.00
N GLN A 50 14.18 14.96 -11.49
CA GLN A 50 13.46 16.01 -12.24
C GLN A 50 12.19 15.49 -12.95
N LEU A 51 11.51 14.52 -12.32
CA LEU A 51 10.26 13.97 -12.82
C LEU A 51 9.07 14.84 -12.39
N THR A 52 8.16 15.07 -13.31
CA THR A 52 6.96 15.87 -13.07
C THR A 52 6.01 15.15 -12.11
N SER A 53 5.90 15.66 -10.89
CA SER A 53 5.01 15.10 -9.87
C SER A 53 4.55 16.16 -8.88
N ARG A 54 3.44 15.87 -8.20
CA ARG A 54 2.94 16.59 -7.04
C ARG A 54 2.88 15.64 -5.85
N PRO A 55 3.03 16.12 -4.61
CA PRO A 55 2.95 15.25 -3.42
C PRO A 55 1.68 14.41 -3.36
N GLU A 56 0.55 14.96 -3.80
CA GLU A 56 -0.77 14.32 -3.77
C GLU A 56 -0.87 13.15 -4.76
N ASP A 57 -0.09 13.15 -5.83
CA ASP A 57 -0.14 12.09 -6.84
C ASP A 57 0.15 10.72 -6.22
N PHE A 58 1.03 10.65 -5.23
CA PHE A 58 1.46 9.39 -4.65
C PHE A 58 0.42 8.73 -3.73
N TYR A 59 -0.53 9.49 -3.21
CA TYR A 59 -1.72 8.93 -2.55
C TYR A 59 -2.72 8.38 -3.59
N MET A 60 -2.80 9.00 -4.76
CA MET A 60 -3.65 8.53 -5.86
C MET A 60 -3.08 7.31 -6.58
N PHE A 61 -1.76 7.08 -6.45
CA PHE A 61 -1.08 5.92 -7.03
C PHE A 61 -1.07 4.70 -6.11
N GLU A 62 -1.72 4.78 -4.96
CA GLU A 62 -1.86 3.66 -4.04
C GLU A 62 -2.39 2.42 -4.76
N GLY A 63 -1.82 1.24 -4.44
CA GLY A 63 -2.13 -0.01 -5.10
C GLY A 63 -1.41 -0.26 -6.44
N ARG A 64 -0.69 0.72 -6.98
CA ARG A 64 0.17 0.51 -8.15
C ARG A 64 1.49 -0.16 -7.75
N THR A 65 2.07 -0.91 -8.69
CA THR A 65 3.45 -1.37 -8.55
C THR A 65 4.44 -0.21 -8.70
N GLY A 66 5.62 -0.35 -8.12
CA GLY A 66 6.69 0.66 -8.28
C GLY A 66 7.04 0.94 -9.74
N GLU A 67 7.08 -0.11 -10.57
CA GLU A 67 7.32 0.05 -12.02
C GLU A 67 6.23 0.87 -12.71
N SER A 68 4.97 0.62 -12.37
CA SER A 68 3.84 1.38 -12.92
C SER A 68 3.88 2.84 -12.52
N THR A 69 4.27 3.14 -11.27
CA THR A 69 4.45 4.50 -10.78
C THR A 69 5.57 5.21 -11.54
N ILE A 70 6.72 4.57 -11.72
CA ILE A 70 7.86 5.14 -12.44
C ILE A 70 7.49 5.41 -13.89
N ASN A 71 6.84 4.48 -14.58
CA ASN A 71 6.40 4.69 -15.95
C ASN A 71 5.43 5.87 -16.07
N GLU A 72 4.49 6.02 -15.16
CA GLU A 72 3.58 7.19 -15.13
C GLU A 72 4.36 8.51 -15.06
N LEU A 73 5.36 8.59 -14.17
CA LEU A 73 6.19 9.78 -14.02
C LEU A 73 7.02 10.06 -15.28
N TYR A 74 7.56 9.02 -15.92
CA TYR A 74 8.31 9.15 -17.17
C TYR A 74 7.44 9.57 -18.34
N GLN A 75 6.23 9.03 -18.44
CA GLN A 75 5.25 9.43 -19.45
C GLN A 75 4.89 10.92 -19.31
N ARG A 76 4.66 11.39 -18.07
CA ARG A 76 4.37 12.80 -17.81
C ARG A 76 5.52 13.73 -18.13
N THR A 77 6.76 13.29 -17.91
CA THR A 77 7.96 14.13 -18.06
C THR A 77 8.55 14.07 -19.44
N PHE A 78 8.71 12.85 -19.98
CA PHE A 78 9.49 12.58 -21.19
C PHE A 78 8.68 11.96 -22.31
N GLN A 79 7.38 11.68 -22.11
CA GLN A 79 6.48 11.04 -23.09
C GLN A 79 6.99 9.66 -23.57
N ARG A 80 7.68 8.94 -22.69
CA ARG A 80 8.14 7.56 -22.88
C ARG A 80 8.09 6.77 -21.59
N ASP A 81 8.19 5.46 -21.68
CA ASP A 81 8.41 4.61 -20.53
C ASP A 81 9.86 4.68 -20.03
N ALA A 82 10.05 4.41 -18.75
CA ALA A 82 11.37 4.26 -18.16
C ALA A 82 12.03 2.95 -18.66
N THR A 83 13.34 2.98 -18.85
CA THR A 83 14.14 1.78 -19.12
C THR A 83 14.20 0.89 -17.86
N ALA A 84 14.62 -0.36 -18.02
CA ALA A 84 14.80 -1.28 -16.89
C ALA A 84 15.81 -0.74 -15.87
N GLU A 85 16.90 -0.13 -16.33
CA GLU A 85 17.93 0.48 -15.48
C GLU A 85 17.40 1.69 -14.70
N GLU A 86 16.65 2.57 -15.38
CA GLU A 86 16.00 3.73 -14.74
C GLU A 86 15.01 3.28 -13.67
N LYS A 87 14.19 2.27 -13.95
CA LYS A 87 13.25 1.69 -12.96
C LYS A 87 13.98 1.14 -11.74
N GLN A 88 15.03 0.37 -11.96
CA GLN A 88 15.82 -0.23 -10.89
C GLN A 88 16.47 0.83 -10.00
N THR A 89 17.07 1.85 -10.60
CA THR A 89 17.74 2.95 -9.89
C THR A 89 16.74 3.72 -9.05
N ILE A 90 15.66 4.20 -9.66
CA ILE A 90 14.64 5.01 -8.97
C ILE A 90 13.96 4.23 -7.86
N TYR A 91 13.62 2.97 -8.11
CA TYR A 91 12.98 2.14 -7.10
C TYR A 91 13.89 1.87 -5.89
N LYS A 92 15.18 1.62 -6.14
CA LYS A 92 16.17 1.45 -5.08
C LYS A 92 16.32 2.72 -4.24
N GLU A 93 16.52 3.87 -4.88
CA GLU A 93 16.64 5.15 -4.17
C GLU A 93 15.38 5.48 -3.35
N LYS A 94 14.20 5.24 -3.93
CA LYS A 94 12.92 5.38 -3.21
C LYS A 94 12.86 4.46 -1.99
N ALA A 95 13.30 3.21 -2.11
CA ALA A 95 13.30 2.26 -1.00
C ALA A 95 14.26 2.70 0.11
N ASP A 96 15.44 3.18 -0.24
CA ASP A 96 16.43 3.70 0.71
C ASP A 96 15.87 4.92 1.47
N LEU A 97 15.21 5.85 0.78
CA LEU A 97 14.53 7.00 1.39
C LEU A 97 13.39 6.56 2.31
N PHE A 98 12.56 5.63 1.84
CA PHE A 98 11.46 5.09 2.65
C PHE A 98 11.97 4.47 3.96
N ASN A 99 13.02 3.65 3.88
CA ASN A 99 13.63 3.02 5.06
C ASN A 99 14.22 4.05 6.04
N THR A 100 14.63 5.22 5.55
CA THR A 100 15.10 6.32 6.39
C THR A 100 13.95 7.01 7.13
N TYR A 101 12.77 7.10 6.53
CA TYR A 101 11.62 7.83 7.08
C TYR A 101 10.67 6.97 7.89
N ASN A 102 10.52 5.69 7.51
CA ASN A 102 9.54 4.80 8.10
C ASN A 102 9.89 4.49 9.57
N ASP A 103 8.97 4.80 10.46
CA ASP A 103 9.10 4.54 11.90
C ASP A 103 8.50 3.19 12.32
N GLY A 104 7.89 2.46 11.39
CA GLY A 104 7.25 1.17 11.65
C GLY A 104 6.00 1.25 12.54
N ALA A 105 5.41 2.45 12.69
CA ALA A 105 4.24 2.63 13.54
C ALA A 105 3.03 1.84 13.01
N PRO A 106 2.34 1.08 13.86
CA PRO A 106 1.12 0.39 13.46
C PRO A 106 -0.01 1.39 13.21
N MET A 107 -0.92 1.05 12.30
CA MET A 107 -2.17 1.78 12.15
C MET A 107 -3.01 1.66 13.43
N THR A 108 -3.64 2.77 13.82
CA THR A 108 -4.52 2.79 15.00
C THR A 108 -5.64 1.75 14.85
N GLY A 109 -5.78 0.87 15.83
CA GLY A 109 -6.79 -0.19 15.83
C GLY A 109 -6.36 -1.49 15.11
N ALA A 110 -5.22 -1.52 14.41
CA ALA A 110 -4.77 -2.70 13.68
C ALA A 110 -4.53 -3.91 14.62
N ALA A 111 -3.88 -3.68 15.76
CA ALA A 111 -3.61 -4.74 16.74
C ALA A 111 -4.87 -5.35 17.32
N GLU A 112 -5.87 -4.52 17.61
CA GLU A 112 -7.18 -4.93 18.13
C GLU A 112 -7.93 -5.79 17.11
N VAL A 113 -7.97 -5.35 15.85
CA VAL A 113 -8.61 -6.12 14.77
C VAL A 113 -7.91 -7.47 14.57
N LEU A 114 -6.57 -7.50 14.56
CA LEU A 114 -5.83 -8.75 14.42
C LEU A 114 -6.14 -9.75 15.56
N LYS A 115 -6.25 -9.28 16.80
CA LYS A 115 -6.65 -10.12 17.94
C LYS A 115 -8.08 -10.63 17.82
N GLU A 116 -9.00 -9.80 17.34
CA GLU A 116 -10.39 -10.20 17.15
C GLU A 116 -10.54 -11.26 16.05
N VAL A 117 -9.80 -11.10 14.93
CA VAL A 117 -9.76 -12.09 13.85
C VAL A 117 -9.25 -13.44 14.38
N GLU A 118 -8.15 -13.42 15.16
CA GLU A 118 -7.60 -14.61 15.79
C GLU A 118 -8.60 -15.30 16.73
N ALA A 119 -9.21 -14.51 17.61
CA ALA A 119 -10.23 -15.03 18.57
C ALA A 119 -11.45 -15.61 17.86
N SER A 120 -11.73 -15.19 16.63
CA SER A 120 -12.81 -15.73 15.79
C SER A 120 -12.42 -17.02 15.07
N GLY A 121 -11.21 -17.55 15.25
CA GLY A 121 -10.72 -18.77 14.61
C GLY A 121 -10.43 -18.60 13.11
N LEU A 122 -10.33 -17.37 12.61
CA LEU A 122 -10.03 -17.08 11.22
C LEU A 122 -8.52 -17.01 10.99
N GLN A 123 -8.06 -17.47 9.82
CA GLN A 123 -6.68 -17.28 9.42
C GLN A 123 -6.41 -15.81 9.09
N ARG A 124 -5.20 -15.37 9.40
CA ARG A 124 -4.73 -14.01 9.08
C ARG A 124 -3.61 -14.10 8.05
N LEU A 125 -3.79 -13.41 6.93
CA LEU A 125 -2.80 -13.37 5.85
C LEU A 125 -2.52 -11.92 5.50
N VAL A 126 -1.27 -11.62 5.17
CA VAL A 126 -0.88 -10.32 4.61
C VAL A 126 -0.72 -10.47 3.11
N VAL A 127 -1.35 -9.57 2.36
CA VAL A 127 -1.23 -9.46 0.92
C VAL A 127 -0.76 -8.04 0.62
N THR A 128 0.46 -7.91 0.13
CA THR A 128 1.06 -6.60 -0.12
C THR A 128 1.71 -6.53 -1.50
N GLY A 129 1.61 -5.37 -2.14
CA GLY A 129 2.36 -5.02 -3.35
C GLY A 129 3.76 -4.45 -3.07
N SER A 130 4.11 -4.23 -1.80
CA SER A 130 5.43 -3.75 -1.42
C SER A 130 6.49 -4.84 -1.57
N GLY A 131 7.64 -4.48 -2.16
CA GLY A 131 8.76 -5.40 -2.32
C GLY A 131 9.35 -5.81 -0.96
N GLN A 132 9.83 -7.05 -0.87
CA GLN A 132 10.67 -7.49 0.24
C GLN A 132 12.10 -7.02 -0.04
N HIS A 133 12.66 -6.27 0.89
CA HIS A 133 14.05 -5.77 0.85
C HIS A 133 14.83 -6.26 2.05
#